data_cdf61a0e019d6828ab3669d621a910b1
#
_entry.id   cdf61a0e019d6828ab3669d621a910b1
#
_cell.length_a   1.000
_cell.length_b   1.000
_cell.length_c   1.000
_cell.angle_alpha   90.00
_cell.angle_beta   90.00
_cell.angle_gamma   90.00
#
_symmetry.space_group_name_H-M   'P 1'
#
loop_
_entity.id
_entity.type
_entity.pdbx_description
1 polymer ?
#
loop_
_entity_poly.entity_id
_entity_poly.type
_entity_poly.pdbx_seq_one_letter_code
_entity_poly.pdbx_strand_id
1 'polypeptide(L)'
;MTQTQITDAMLFRFFAGQLTEEETVRLKAWMDENPEEHQKVMKKAHDIYVLGVMYTAFESPDQSKASPIRLLTLSKIIRFTSKIAAVLAIGFAINYVLFAHRVSEWTNQITTIEAPSGKQIRVTLNDGSVIDLNSGSRIVYPSIFVGKERRIQLYGEAMFDVKSDADRPFIVETFACDVKVLGTHFNVIADEAKNLFSTALFRGKVAVLNHSSNESVLMTENSVINLKNGHLQIAPIEDPDEYRWPEGIITLNRMSFNQITEKLEKYYDVKIIIERSEMPVIKYQSCKIRVSDGINH
;
A
#
# COMPACT_ATOMS: atom_id res chain seq x y z
N MET A 1 -22.08 -65.18 -13.56
CA MET A 1 -21.30 -64.04 -13.99
C MET A 1 -19.94 -64.13 -13.29
N THR A 2 -18.93 -64.56 -13.99
CA THR A 2 -17.57 -64.80 -13.46
C THR A 2 -16.93 -63.43 -13.17
N GLN A 3 -16.77 -63.11 -11.92
CA GLN A 3 -16.07 -61.93 -11.47
C GLN A 3 -14.65 -61.94 -12.09
N THR A 4 -14.35 -61.02 -12.96
CA THR A 4 -13.05 -60.90 -13.62
C THR A 4 -12.06 -60.38 -12.58
N GLN A 5 -11.35 -61.28 -11.91
CA GLN A 5 -10.42 -60.94 -10.83
C GLN A 5 -9.14 -60.36 -11.46
N ILE A 6 -8.98 -59.07 -11.44
CA ILE A 6 -7.73 -58.39 -11.81
C ILE A 6 -6.73 -58.55 -10.66
N THR A 7 -5.59 -59.12 -10.99
CA THR A 7 -4.51 -59.36 -10.00
C THR A 7 -3.49 -58.21 -10.05
N ASP A 8 -2.82 -57.95 -8.93
CA ASP A 8 -1.76 -56.96 -8.83
C ASP A 8 -0.63 -57.23 -9.86
N ALA A 9 -0.33 -58.50 -10.11
CA ALA A 9 0.64 -58.87 -11.09
C ALA A 9 0.25 -58.47 -12.54
N MET A 10 -1.02 -58.42 -12.84
CA MET A 10 -1.54 -57.97 -14.16
C MET A 10 -1.42 -56.44 -14.27
N LEU A 11 -1.66 -55.68 -13.19
CA LEU A 11 -1.48 -54.25 -13.17
C LEU A 11 0.02 -53.88 -13.30
N PHE A 12 0.92 -54.60 -12.66
CA PHE A 12 2.37 -54.39 -12.82
C PHE A 12 2.84 -54.68 -14.25
N ARG A 13 2.35 -55.74 -14.90
CA ARG A 13 2.65 -56.02 -16.32
C ARG A 13 2.09 -54.98 -17.27
N PHE A 14 0.96 -54.38 -16.93
CA PHE A 14 0.41 -53.23 -17.69
C PHE A 14 1.39 -52.04 -17.68
N PHE A 15 1.87 -51.63 -16.52
CA PHE A 15 2.82 -50.51 -16.41
C PHE A 15 4.19 -50.83 -17.02
N ALA A 16 4.56 -52.10 -17.07
CA ALA A 16 5.77 -52.59 -17.74
C ALA A 16 5.64 -52.73 -19.26
N GLY A 17 4.42 -52.52 -19.83
CA GLY A 17 4.14 -52.68 -21.27
C GLY A 17 4.16 -54.15 -21.74
N GLN A 18 3.90 -55.12 -20.84
CA GLN A 18 4.06 -56.55 -21.03
C GLN A 18 2.71 -57.32 -21.01
N LEU A 19 1.59 -56.64 -21.23
CA LEU A 19 0.27 -57.27 -21.32
C LEU A 19 0.05 -57.95 -22.68
N THR A 20 -0.64 -59.10 -22.64
CA THR A 20 -1.17 -59.72 -23.85
C THR A 20 -2.43 -59.03 -24.33
N GLU A 21 -2.84 -59.21 -25.59
CA GLU A 21 -4.07 -58.62 -26.16
C GLU A 21 -5.30 -59.02 -25.35
N GLU A 22 -5.41 -60.28 -24.92
CA GLU A 22 -6.52 -60.79 -24.12
C GLU A 22 -6.57 -60.10 -22.72
N GLU A 23 -5.41 -59.91 -22.10
CA GLU A 23 -5.31 -59.25 -20.81
C GLU A 23 -5.63 -57.76 -20.91
N THR A 24 -5.27 -57.10 -22.01
CA THR A 24 -5.61 -55.70 -22.29
C THR A 24 -7.12 -55.52 -22.42
N VAL A 25 -7.80 -56.41 -23.11
CA VAL A 25 -9.27 -56.37 -23.25
C VAL A 25 -9.93 -56.57 -21.88
N ARG A 26 -9.46 -57.50 -21.07
CA ARG A 26 -9.97 -57.74 -19.71
C ARG A 26 -9.77 -56.55 -18.80
N LEU A 27 -8.61 -55.92 -18.82
CA LEU A 27 -8.31 -54.76 -18.02
C LEU A 27 -9.21 -53.58 -18.40
N LYS A 28 -9.43 -53.38 -19.69
CA LYS A 28 -10.32 -52.34 -20.21
C LYS A 28 -11.77 -52.55 -19.78
N ALA A 29 -12.28 -53.77 -19.91
CA ALA A 29 -13.63 -54.09 -19.45
C ALA A 29 -13.81 -53.87 -17.94
N TRP A 30 -12.80 -54.23 -17.13
CA TRP A 30 -12.80 -53.97 -15.71
C TRP A 30 -12.77 -52.44 -15.38
N MET A 31 -12.00 -51.65 -16.10
CA MET A 31 -11.98 -50.21 -15.92
C MET A 31 -13.33 -49.54 -16.21
N ASP A 32 -14.04 -50.05 -17.22
CA ASP A 32 -15.34 -49.53 -17.64
C ASP A 32 -16.48 -49.91 -16.67
N GLU A 33 -16.31 -50.96 -15.83
CA GLU A 33 -17.32 -51.43 -14.88
C GLU A 33 -17.52 -50.49 -13.68
N ASN A 34 -16.46 -49.88 -13.14
CA ASN A 34 -16.53 -48.86 -12.11
C ASN A 34 -15.34 -47.88 -12.21
N PRO A 35 -15.43 -46.84 -13.06
CA PRO A 35 -14.31 -45.98 -13.41
C PRO A 35 -13.68 -45.24 -12.23
N GLU A 36 -14.50 -44.75 -11.30
CA GLU A 36 -13.99 -43.95 -10.16
C GLU A 36 -13.21 -44.79 -9.16
N GLU A 37 -13.66 -45.98 -8.84
CA GLU A 37 -13.03 -46.86 -7.87
C GLU A 37 -11.79 -47.52 -8.47
N HIS A 38 -11.90 -48.02 -9.72
CA HIS A 38 -10.80 -48.68 -10.40
C HIS A 38 -9.65 -47.72 -10.76
N GLN A 39 -9.94 -46.45 -10.99
CA GLN A 39 -8.90 -45.42 -11.17
C GLN A 39 -8.05 -45.22 -9.93
N LYS A 40 -8.65 -45.31 -8.74
CA LYS A 40 -7.90 -45.23 -7.45
C LYS A 40 -6.97 -46.43 -7.26
N VAL A 41 -7.45 -47.64 -7.69
CA VAL A 41 -6.63 -48.87 -7.65
C VAL A 41 -5.46 -48.76 -8.62
N MET A 42 -5.72 -48.31 -9.86
CA MET A 42 -4.70 -48.07 -10.87
C MET A 42 -3.63 -47.09 -10.42
N LYS A 43 -4.03 -45.98 -9.79
CA LYS A 43 -3.10 -45.00 -9.25
C LYS A 43 -2.20 -45.59 -8.16
N LYS A 44 -2.77 -46.34 -7.20
CA LYS A 44 -2.00 -47.04 -6.18
C LYS A 44 -0.98 -48.03 -6.78
N ALA A 45 -1.42 -48.83 -7.74
CA ALA A 45 -0.55 -49.82 -8.42
C ALA A 45 0.60 -49.12 -9.18
N HIS A 46 0.30 -48.01 -9.85
CA HIS A 46 1.30 -47.17 -10.52
C HIS A 46 2.34 -46.62 -9.56
N ASP A 47 1.92 -46.08 -8.43
CA ASP A 47 2.84 -45.50 -7.41
C ASP A 47 3.79 -46.58 -6.84
N ILE A 48 3.27 -47.80 -6.61
CA ILE A 48 4.07 -48.97 -6.16
C ILE A 48 5.03 -49.40 -7.26
N TYR A 49 4.58 -49.47 -8.53
CA TYR A 49 5.42 -49.80 -9.66
C TYR A 49 6.59 -48.82 -9.83
N VAL A 50 6.32 -47.50 -9.78
CA VAL A 50 7.37 -46.48 -9.87
C VAL A 50 8.36 -46.59 -8.76
N LEU A 51 7.91 -46.83 -7.51
CA LEU A 51 8.81 -47.08 -6.36
C LEU A 51 9.66 -48.33 -6.57
N GLY A 52 9.08 -49.43 -7.10
CA GLY A 52 9.80 -50.68 -7.41
C GLY A 52 10.87 -50.46 -8.48
N VAL A 53 10.54 -49.75 -9.57
CA VAL A 53 11.51 -49.42 -10.63
C VAL A 53 12.61 -48.48 -10.11
N MET A 54 12.26 -47.48 -9.27
CA MET A 54 13.28 -46.65 -8.61
C MET A 54 14.19 -47.48 -7.70
N TYR A 55 13.61 -48.41 -6.90
CA TYR A 55 14.40 -49.24 -6.00
C TYR A 55 15.36 -50.15 -6.77
N THR A 56 14.91 -50.82 -7.86
CA THR A 56 15.77 -51.66 -8.70
C THR A 56 16.84 -50.84 -9.44
N ALA A 57 16.55 -49.59 -9.82
CA ALA A 57 17.55 -48.71 -10.40
C ALA A 57 18.63 -48.27 -9.43
N PHE A 58 18.34 -48.30 -8.11
CA PHE A 58 19.33 -48.02 -7.07
C PHE A 58 20.12 -49.26 -6.62
N GLU A 59 19.58 -50.47 -6.83
CA GLU A 59 20.17 -51.70 -6.28
C GLU A 59 21.11 -52.46 -7.22
N SER A 60 21.29 -52.04 -8.48
CA SER A 60 22.25 -52.67 -9.38
C SER A 60 23.31 -51.73 -9.94
N PRO A 61 24.36 -51.41 -9.19
CA PRO A 61 25.63 -51.20 -9.84
C PRO A 61 26.27 -52.58 -10.08
N ASP A 62 26.18 -53.09 -11.31
CA ASP A 62 27.06 -54.16 -11.78
C ASP A 62 28.52 -53.76 -11.52
N GLN A 63 29.09 -54.28 -10.45
CA GLN A 63 30.46 -53.98 -10.00
C GLN A 63 31.55 -54.50 -10.95
N SER A 64 31.19 -55.14 -12.06
CA SER A 64 32.16 -55.82 -12.96
C SER A 64 32.70 -54.97 -14.10
N LYS A 65 32.20 -53.73 -14.33
CA LYS A 65 32.73 -52.82 -15.35
C LYS A 65 32.80 -51.36 -14.87
N ALA A 66 33.24 -51.10 -13.66
CA ALA A 66 33.66 -49.78 -13.30
C ALA A 66 35.02 -49.48 -13.99
N SER A 67 34.98 -49.08 -15.26
CA SER A 67 36.10 -48.30 -15.78
C SER A 67 36.31 -47.10 -14.84
N PRO A 68 37.55 -46.80 -14.40
CA PRO A 68 37.79 -45.69 -13.52
C PRO A 68 37.40 -44.40 -14.33
N ILE A 69 36.18 -43.92 -14.15
CA ILE A 69 35.82 -42.57 -14.55
C ILE A 69 36.76 -41.69 -13.75
N ARG A 70 37.78 -41.18 -14.45
CA ARG A 70 38.86 -40.39 -13.89
C ARG A 70 38.25 -39.29 -13.02
N LEU A 71 38.31 -39.45 -11.70
CA LEU A 71 37.99 -38.44 -10.68
C LEU A 71 38.67 -37.08 -10.98
N LEU A 72 39.70 -37.08 -11.84
CA LEU A 72 40.37 -35.90 -12.36
C LEU A 72 39.52 -35.02 -13.25
N THR A 73 38.45 -35.54 -13.90
CA THR A 73 37.55 -34.75 -14.73
C THR A 73 36.47 -34.01 -13.94
N LEU A 74 35.98 -34.64 -12.86
CA LEU A 74 34.99 -33.99 -11.98
C LEU A 74 35.59 -32.75 -11.30
N SER A 75 36.82 -32.81 -10.81
CA SER A 75 37.49 -31.67 -10.19
C SER A 75 37.75 -30.52 -11.15
N LYS A 76 38.02 -30.83 -12.43
CA LYS A 76 38.14 -29.78 -13.48
C LYS A 76 36.79 -29.14 -13.85
N ILE A 77 35.73 -29.96 -13.94
CA ILE A 77 34.37 -29.48 -14.18
C ILE A 77 33.89 -28.62 -13.01
N ILE A 78 34.06 -29.08 -11.76
CA ILE A 78 33.70 -28.34 -10.56
C ILE A 78 34.48 -26.98 -10.50
N ARG A 79 35.79 -26.99 -10.82
CA ARG A 79 36.59 -25.75 -10.86
C ARG A 79 36.18 -24.82 -11.98
N PHE A 80 35.70 -25.32 -13.12
CA PHE A 80 35.24 -24.50 -14.22
C PHE A 80 33.85 -23.92 -13.92
N THR A 81 32.93 -24.75 -13.43
CA THR A 81 31.56 -24.32 -13.04
C THR A 81 31.61 -23.35 -11.85
N SER A 82 32.51 -23.55 -10.88
CA SER A 82 32.67 -22.63 -9.75
C SER A 82 33.16 -21.24 -10.20
N LYS A 83 34.05 -21.17 -11.22
CA LYS A 83 34.47 -19.88 -11.78
C LYS A 83 33.31 -19.14 -12.48
N ILE A 84 32.48 -19.86 -13.23
CA ILE A 84 31.29 -19.29 -13.88
C ILE A 84 30.29 -18.83 -12.82
N ALA A 85 30.04 -19.67 -11.80
CA ALA A 85 29.15 -19.32 -10.70
C ALA A 85 29.66 -18.09 -9.92
N ALA A 86 30.98 -17.98 -9.70
CA ALA A 86 31.57 -16.81 -9.06
C ALA A 86 31.40 -15.54 -9.89
N VAL A 87 31.61 -15.60 -11.21
CA VAL A 87 31.40 -14.44 -12.12
C VAL A 87 29.94 -14.02 -12.13
N LEU A 88 29.01 -14.99 -12.20
CA LEU A 88 27.57 -14.71 -12.13
C LEU A 88 27.17 -14.11 -10.78
N ALA A 89 27.70 -14.64 -9.68
CA ALA A 89 27.44 -14.11 -8.34
C ALA A 89 27.95 -12.67 -8.18
N ILE A 90 29.17 -12.39 -8.69
CA ILE A 90 29.73 -11.03 -8.68
C ILE A 90 28.88 -10.11 -9.58
N GLY A 91 28.49 -10.55 -10.78
CA GLY A 91 27.62 -9.79 -11.67
C GLY A 91 26.28 -9.47 -11.02
N PHE A 92 25.69 -10.46 -10.33
CA PHE A 92 24.43 -10.28 -9.60
C PHE A 92 24.60 -9.32 -8.40
N ALA A 93 25.71 -9.44 -7.66
CA ALA A 93 26.01 -8.55 -6.54
C ALA A 93 26.20 -7.09 -7.01
N ILE A 94 26.96 -6.90 -8.10
CA ILE A 94 27.15 -5.56 -8.70
C ILE A 94 25.80 -5.00 -9.17
N ASN A 95 25.00 -5.80 -9.88
CA ASN A 95 23.66 -5.38 -10.32
C ASN A 95 22.77 -5.02 -9.15
N TYR A 96 22.78 -5.83 -8.08
CA TYR A 96 22.04 -5.55 -6.86
C TYR A 96 22.46 -4.23 -6.20
N VAL A 97 23.76 -3.97 -6.08
CA VAL A 97 24.30 -2.73 -5.51
C VAL A 97 23.90 -1.52 -6.36
N LEU A 98 24.04 -1.63 -7.70
CA LEU A 98 23.65 -0.56 -8.63
C LEU A 98 22.13 -0.32 -8.59
N PHE A 99 21.34 -1.38 -8.52
CA PHE A 99 19.89 -1.29 -8.38
C PHE A 99 19.48 -0.64 -7.04
N ALA A 100 20.09 -1.08 -5.94
CA ALA A 100 19.85 -0.50 -4.62
C ALA A 100 20.22 0.98 -4.56
N HIS A 101 21.34 1.37 -5.22
CA HIS A 101 21.76 2.77 -5.32
C HIS A 101 20.77 3.61 -6.14
N ARG A 102 20.29 3.11 -7.28
CA ARG A 102 19.27 3.80 -8.09
C ARG A 102 17.95 3.96 -7.35
N VAL A 103 17.50 2.91 -6.66
CA VAL A 103 16.29 2.98 -5.82
C VAL A 103 16.45 4.03 -4.73
N SER A 104 17.62 4.10 -4.08
CA SER A 104 17.92 5.13 -3.07
C SER A 104 17.89 6.55 -3.63
N GLU A 105 18.36 6.77 -4.85
CA GLU A 105 18.30 8.10 -5.49
C GLU A 105 16.86 8.52 -5.77
N TRP A 106 15.99 7.62 -6.21
CA TRP A 106 14.59 7.93 -6.48
C TRP A 106 13.78 8.16 -5.19
N THR A 107 14.14 7.48 -4.11
CA THR A 107 13.49 7.68 -2.80
C THR A 107 13.89 9.00 -2.14
N ASN A 108 15.06 9.55 -2.50
CA ASN A 108 15.52 10.82 -1.97
C ASN A 108 15.00 12.04 -2.77
N GLN A 109 14.28 11.81 -3.88
CA GLN A 109 13.64 12.92 -4.59
C GLN A 109 12.46 13.45 -3.80
N ILE A 110 12.61 14.64 -3.27
CA ILE A 110 11.57 15.35 -2.53
C ILE A 110 10.79 16.22 -3.52
N THR A 111 9.47 16.10 -3.49
CA THR A 111 8.54 16.94 -4.24
C THR A 111 7.94 17.96 -3.29
N THR A 112 7.97 19.22 -3.69
CA THR A 112 7.30 20.30 -2.98
C THR A 112 6.18 20.84 -3.86
N ILE A 113 4.96 20.92 -3.33
CA ILE A 113 3.82 21.54 -4.00
C ILE A 113 3.30 22.64 -3.08
N GLU A 114 3.14 23.83 -3.65
CA GLU A 114 2.63 25.00 -2.95
C GLU A 114 1.42 25.57 -3.71
N ALA A 115 0.33 25.77 -2.99
CA ALA A 115 -0.84 26.44 -3.50
C ALA A 115 -0.61 27.96 -3.41
N PRO A 116 -0.64 28.70 -4.54
CA PRO A 116 -0.52 30.16 -4.49
C PRO A 116 -1.62 30.78 -3.65
N SER A 117 -1.38 31.99 -3.15
CA SER A 117 -2.41 32.78 -2.47
C SER A 117 -3.66 32.93 -3.37
N GLY A 118 -4.84 32.79 -2.79
CA GLY A 118 -6.11 32.85 -3.50
C GLY A 118 -6.42 31.63 -4.38
N LYS A 119 -5.61 30.59 -4.38
CA LYS A 119 -5.81 29.38 -5.20
C LYS A 119 -5.83 28.12 -4.32
N GLN A 120 -6.59 27.14 -4.79
CA GLN A 120 -6.59 25.79 -4.23
C GLN A 120 -6.01 24.83 -5.27
N ILE A 121 -5.29 23.83 -4.81
CA ILE A 121 -4.67 22.83 -5.70
C ILE A 121 -5.08 21.44 -5.24
N ARG A 122 -5.60 20.64 -6.16
CA ARG A 122 -5.81 19.19 -5.95
C ARG A 122 -4.63 18.41 -6.45
N VAL A 123 -4.09 17.58 -5.58
CA VAL A 123 -2.92 16.71 -5.84
C VAL A 123 -3.34 15.25 -5.66
N THR A 124 -3.05 14.41 -6.65
CA THR A 124 -3.17 12.96 -6.50
C THR A 124 -1.76 12.38 -6.34
N LEU A 125 -1.53 11.72 -5.22
CA LEU A 125 -0.26 11.07 -4.91
C LEU A 125 -0.11 9.73 -5.62
N ASN A 126 1.11 9.20 -5.67
CA ASN A 126 1.41 7.92 -6.34
C ASN A 126 0.74 6.70 -5.69
N ASP A 127 0.36 6.79 -4.40
CA ASP A 127 -0.39 5.75 -3.70
C ASP A 127 -1.89 5.80 -4.00
N GLY A 128 -2.35 6.82 -4.73
CA GLY A 128 -3.74 7.09 -5.08
C GLY A 128 -4.49 7.90 -4.01
N SER A 129 -3.82 8.40 -2.98
CA SER A 129 -4.39 9.37 -2.03
C SER A 129 -4.57 10.73 -2.71
N VAL A 130 -5.63 11.45 -2.33
CA VAL A 130 -5.94 12.78 -2.85
C VAL A 130 -5.80 13.80 -1.75
N ILE A 131 -5.16 14.94 -2.07
CA ILE A 131 -4.94 16.06 -1.17
C ILE A 131 -5.46 17.32 -1.84
N ASP A 132 -6.39 18.00 -1.20
CA ASP A 132 -6.76 19.35 -1.57
C ASP A 132 -5.98 20.34 -0.69
N LEU A 133 -5.12 21.14 -1.29
CA LEU A 133 -4.34 22.18 -0.61
C LEU A 133 -5.11 23.49 -0.65
N ASN A 134 -5.30 24.09 0.50
CA ASN A 134 -5.92 25.43 0.59
C ASN A 134 -4.92 26.54 0.22
N SER A 135 -5.43 27.71 -0.01
CA SER A 135 -4.67 28.93 -0.34
C SER A 135 -3.46 29.15 0.58
N GLY A 136 -2.29 29.36 -0.01
CA GLY A 136 -1.04 29.60 0.71
C GLY A 136 -0.48 28.38 1.48
N SER A 137 -1.01 27.18 1.19
CA SER A 137 -0.55 25.95 1.85
C SER A 137 0.48 25.21 1.01
N ARG A 138 1.34 24.43 1.68
CA ARG A 138 2.43 23.71 1.05
C ARG A 138 2.56 22.31 1.63
N ILE A 139 2.81 21.33 0.76
CA ILE A 139 3.22 19.97 1.16
C ILE A 139 4.62 19.64 0.63
N VAL A 140 5.32 18.83 1.40
CA VAL A 140 6.63 18.29 1.04
C VAL A 140 6.58 16.77 1.26
N TYR A 141 6.88 16.00 0.23
CA TYR A 141 6.79 14.54 0.30
C TYR A 141 7.77 13.87 -0.66
N PRO A 142 8.20 12.63 -0.41
CA PRO A 142 9.03 11.88 -1.35
C PRO A 142 8.23 11.53 -2.60
N SER A 143 8.85 11.65 -3.78
CA SER A 143 8.21 11.33 -5.07
C SER A 143 7.64 9.91 -5.11
N ILE A 144 8.20 8.98 -4.33
CA ILE A 144 7.73 7.60 -4.17
C ILE A 144 7.79 7.22 -2.68
N PHE A 145 6.69 6.71 -2.14
CA PHE A 145 6.68 6.18 -0.78
C PHE A 145 7.33 4.78 -0.76
N VAL A 146 8.55 4.71 -0.24
CA VAL A 146 9.30 3.47 -0.04
C VAL A 146 9.40 3.18 1.45
N GLY A 147 9.17 1.93 1.85
CA GLY A 147 9.27 1.53 3.24
C GLY A 147 7.93 1.27 3.92
N LYS A 148 7.94 1.36 5.25
CA LYS A 148 6.81 0.96 6.10
C LYS A 148 5.80 2.07 6.38
N GLU A 149 6.06 3.29 5.94
CA GLU A 149 5.22 4.46 6.20
C GLU A 149 5.15 5.35 4.95
N ARG A 150 4.04 6.09 4.81
CA ARG A 150 3.82 7.13 3.82
C ARG A 150 3.83 8.46 4.56
N ARG A 151 4.95 9.18 4.55
CA ARG A 151 5.14 10.40 5.33
C ARG A 151 5.18 11.63 4.43
N ILE A 152 4.45 12.66 4.81
CA ILE A 152 4.45 13.98 4.17
C ILE A 152 4.56 15.06 5.24
N GLN A 153 5.08 16.23 4.88
CA GLN A 153 5.05 17.43 5.71
C GLN A 153 4.00 18.40 5.19
N LEU A 154 3.23 18.99 6.11
CA LEU A 154 2.21 19.98 5.78
C LEU A 154 2.52 21.32 6.46
N TYR A 155 2.37 22.39 5.69
CA TYR A 155 2.38 23.78 6.13
C TYR A 155 1.09 24.44 5.64
N GLY A 156 0.29 24.99 6.53
CA GLY A 156 -1.01 25.57 6.20
C GLY A 156 -2.18 24.59 6.36
N GLU A 157 -3.12 24.56 5.43
CA GLU A 157 -4.35 23.77 5.53
C GLU A 157 -4.51 22.84 4.33
N ALA A 158 -4.87 21.59 4.61
CA ALA A 158 -5.19 20.62 3.57
C ALA A 158 -6.29 19.65 4.00
N MET A 159 -7.10 19.25 3.03
CA MET A 159 -8.05 18.14 3.12
C MET A 159 -7.43 16.90 2.50
N PHE A 160 -7.54 15.78 3.18
CA PHE A 160 -6.97 14.51 2.80
C PHE A 160 -8.05 13.47 2.57
N ASP A 161 -8.00 12.78 1.44
CA ASP A 161 -8.69 11.51 1.22
C ASP A 161 -7.64 10.43 0.98
N VAL A 162 -7.21 9.80 2.08
CA VAL A 162 -6.11 8.84 2.08
C VAL A 162 -6.60 7.46 1.71
N LYS A 163 -5.97 6.87 0.69
CA LYS A 163 -6.24 5.50 0.27
C LYS A 163 -5.88 4.51 1.38
N SER A 164 -6.78 3.56 1.65
CA SER A 164 -6.59 2.56 2.70
C SER A 164 -5.41 1.64 2.41
N ASP A 165 -4.48 1.58 3.36
CA ASP A 165 -3.32 0.69 3.37
C ASP A 165 -2.92 0.45 4.84
N ALA A 166 -3.32 -0.71 5.39
CA ALA A 166 -3.10 -1.04 6.79
C ALA A 166 -1.64 -1.36 7.12
N ASP A 167 -0.89 -1.82 6.11
CA ASP A 167 0.52 -2.20 6.27
C ASP A 167 1.46 -1.00 6.25
N ARG A 168 1.03 0.11 5.61
CA ARG A 168 1.81 1.33 5.47
C ARG A 168 0.98 2.54 5.89
N PRO A 169 0.99 2.90 7.18
CA PRO A 169 0.29 4.09 7.66
C PRO A 169 0.74 5.36 6.93
N PHE A 170 -0.21 6.28 6.75
CA PHE A 170 0.03 7.61 6.21
C PHE A 170 0.20 8.59 7.36
N ILE A 171 1.26 9.39 7.33
CA ILE A 171 1.60 10.32 8.40
C ILE A 171 1.73 11.73 7.83
N VAL A 172 0.92 12.64 8.35
CA VAL A 172 1.05 14.07 8.10
C VAL A 172 1.83 14.68 9.25
N GLU A 173 3.07 15.04 8.97
CA GLU A 173 3.96 15.74 9.91
C GLU A 173 3.69 17.25 9.82
N THR A 174 3.54 17.88 10.96
CA THR A 174 3.37 19.34 11.08
C THR A 174 4.37 19.89 12.08
N PHE A 175 4.40 21.22 12.26
CA PHE A 175 5.27 21.86 13.25
C PHE A 175 5.00 21.41 14.69
N ALA A 176 3.77 20.97 15.01
CA ALA A 176 3.33 20.67 16.37
C ALA A 176 3.00 19.20 16.62
N CYS A 177 2.46 18.50 15.61
CA CYS A 177 1.91 17.17 15.78
C CYS A 177 2.15 16.29 14.54
N ASP A 178 2.24 14.97 14.76
CA ASP A 178 2.07 13.96 13.72
C ASP A 178 0.62 13.48 13.71
N VAL A 179 0.02 13.44 12.51
CA VAL A 179 -1.34 12.91 12.27
C VAL A 179 -1.22 11.60 11.51
N LYS A 180 -1.46 10.46 12.18
CA LYS A 180 -1.30 9.11 11.63
C LYS A 180 -2.64 8.49 11.27
N VAL A 181 -2.76 7.97 10.04
CA VAL A 181 -3.98 7.37 9.50
C VAL A 181 -3.68 6.10 8.69
N LEU A 182 -4.70 5.26 8.47
CA LEU A 182 -4.59 4.04 7.64
C LEU A 182 -5.42 4.09 6.35
N GLY A 183 -6.42 4.98 6.29
CA GLY A 183 -7.35 5.15 5.18
C GLY A 183 -8.52 5.98 5.66
N THR A 184 -8.45 7.30 5.47
CA THR A 184 -9.20 8.26 6.28
C THR A 184 -9.48 9.51 5.47
N HIS A 185 -10.66 10.10 5.69
CA HIS A 185 -11.02 11.42 5.18
C HIS A 185 -10.99 12.42 6.34
N PHE A 186 -10.08 13.42 6.26
CA PHE A 186 -9.82 14.35 7.36
C PHE A 186 -9.21 15.66 6.86
N ASN A 187 -9.35 16.73 7.65
CA ASN A 187 -8.71 18.03 7.41
C ASN A 187 -7.62 18.28 8.44
N VAL A 188 -6.54 18.93 8.04
CA VAL A 188 -5.48 19.39 8.95
C VAL A 188 -5.20 20.87 8.69
N ILE A 189 -5.12 21.64 9.78
CA ILE A 189 -4.66 23.02 9.79
C ILE A 189 -3.38 23.07 10.63
N ALA A 190 -2.30 23.57 10.05
CA ALA A 190 -0.98 23.70 10.68
C ALA A 190 -0.36 25.06 10.30
N ASP A 191 -0.74 26.12 11.01
CA ASP A 191 -0.23 27.47 10.83
C ASP A 191 0.76 27.78 11.97
N GLU A 192 2.05 27.62 11.68
CA GLU A 192 3.13 27.83 12.64
C GLU A 192 3.22 29.30 13.09
N ALA A 193 2.98 30.25 12.19
CA ALA A 193 3.04 31.67 12.50
C ALA A 193 1.98 32.10 13.54
N LYS A 194 0.82 31.43 13.50
CA LYS A 194 -0.28 31.62 14.45
C LYS A 194 -0.26 30.66 15.63
N ASN A 195 0.70 29.74 15.67
CA ASN A 195 0.76 28.61 16.61
C ASN A 195 -0.57 27.84 16.66
N LEU A 196 -1.17 27.61 15.48
CA LEU A 196 -2.47 26.99 15.32
C LEU A 196 -2.31 25.59 14.72
N PHE A 197 -2.73 24.58 15.47
CA PHE A 197 -2.90 23.23 14.99
C PHE A 197 -4.32 22.76 15.25
N SER A 198 -4.96 22.21 14.22
CA SER A 198 -6.27 21.58 14.31
C SER A 198 -6.36 20.42 13.31
N THR A 199 -7.08 19.36 13.67
CA THR A 199 -7.43 18.29 12.75
C THR A 199 -8.87 17.85 12.96
N ALA A 200 -9.64 17.74 11.87
CA ALA A 200 -11.04 17.31 11.87
C ALA A 200 -11.17 15.98 11.15
N LEU A 201 -11.83 15.01 11.75
CA LEU A 201 -12.03 13.66 11.23
C LEU A 201 -13.47 13.47 10.76
N PHE A 202 -13.66 13.10 9.48
CA PHE A 202 -14.98 12.83 8.89
C PHE A 202 -15.26 11.32 8.76
N ARG A 203 -14.27 10.53 8.33
CA ARG A 203 -14.40 9.08 8.13
C ARG A 203 -13.09 8.38 8.42
N GLY A 204 -13.15 7.26 9.14
CA GLY A 204 -12.01 6.40 9.44
C GLY A 204 -11.46 6.59 10.84
N LYS A 205 -10.15 6.53 10.99
CA LYS A 205 -9.45 6.67 12.29
C LYS A 205 -8.22 7.53 12.14
N VAL A 206 -8.01 8.41 13.11
CA VAL A 206 -6.84 9.30 13.20
C VAL A 206 -6.22 9.16 14.58
N ALA A 207 -4.91 8.98 14.63
CA ALA A 207 -4.12 9.13 15.85
C ALA A 207 -3.27 10.39 15.72
N VAL A 208 -3.38 11.30 16.70
CA VAL A 208 -2.60 12.54 16.77
C VAL A 208 -1.57 12.41 17.86
N LEU A 209 -0.30 12.63 17.52
CA LEU A 209 0.83 12.65 18.46
C LEU A 209 1.36 14.09 18.58
N ASN A 210 1.31 14.62 19.78
CA ASN A 210 1.87 15.94 20.10
C ASN A 210 3.38 15.83 20.31
N HIS A 211 4.18 16.61 19.57
CA HIS A 211 5.64 16.57 19.66
C HIS A 211 6.18 17.08 20.99
N SER A 212 5.52 18.07 21.61
CA SER A 212 6.01 18.70 22.82
C SER A 212 5.76 17.87 24.07
N SER A 213 4.58 17.23 24.17
CA SER A 213 4.15 16.49 25.37
C SER A 213 4.20 14.98 25.22
N ASN A 214 4.46 14.45 24.01
CA ASN A 214 4.29 13.03 23.65
C ASN A 214 2.88 12.49 23.94
N GLU A 215 1.90 13.37 24.12
CA GLU A 215 0.50 13.01 24.26
C GLU A 215 -0.02 12.44 22.94
N SER A 216 -0.67 11.29 23.00
CA SER A 216 -1.29 10.67 21.84
C SER A 216 -2.80 10.50 22.04
N VAL A 217 -3.58 10.99 21.10
CA VAL A 217 -5.06 10.93 21.15
C VAL A 217 -5.59 10.24 19.91
N LEU A 218 -6.47 9.23 20.10
CA LEU A 218 -7.20 8.58 19.02
C LEU A 218 -8.54 9.28 18.82
N MET A 219 -8.81 9.72 17.60
CA MET A 219 -10.04 10.40 17.21
C MET A 219 -11.14 9.43 16.81
N THR A 220 -12.37 9.79 17.10
CA THR A 220 -13.57 9.20 16.52
C THR A 220 -14.12 10.05 15.41
N GLU A 221 -14.90 9.47 14.50
CA GLU A 221 -15.54 10.20 13.41
C GLU A 221 -16.39 11.38 13.93
N ASN A 222 -16.48 12.43 13.13
CA ASN A 222 -17.18 13.68 13.43
C ASN A 222 -16.62 14.42 14.66
N SER A 223 -15.33 14.30 14.90
CA SER A 223 -14.62 15.05 15.96
C SER A 223 -13.52 15.93 15.40
N VAL A 224 -13.15 16.94 16.15
CA VAL A 224 -12.02 17.84 15.88
C VAL A 224 -11.10 17.85 17.09
N ILE A 225 -9.79 17.80 16.84
CA ILE A 225 -8.75 18.07 17.85
C ILE A 225 -8.17 19.46 17.58
N ASN A 226 -8.03 20.22 18.65
CA ASN A 226 -7.30 21.48 18.64
C ASN A 226 -6.16 21.42 19.65
N LEU A 227 -4.99 21.95 19.29
CA LEU A 227 -3.89 22.14 20.23
C LEU A 227 -4.09 23.48 20.97
N LYS A 228 -4.36 23.42 22.27
CA LYS A 228 -4.52 24.60 23.11
C LYS A 228 -3.64 24.51 24.35
N ASN A 229 -2.82 25.51 24.59
CA ASN A 229 -1.90 25.56 25.72
C ASN A 229 -1.00 24.31 25.84
N GLY A 230 -0.56 23.76 24.71
CA GLY A 230 0.30 22.59 24.65
C GLY A 230 -0.41 21.23 24.83
N HIS A 231 -1.75 21.22 24.99
CA HIS A 231 -2.56 20.01 25.15
C HIS A 231 -3.53 19.78 24.01
N LEU A 232 -3.76 18.52 23.66
CA LEU A 232 -4.73 18.10 22.65
C LEU A 232 -6.15 18.10 23.26
N GLN A 233 -7.05 18.91 22.71
CA GLN A 233 -8.45 18.95 23.14
C GLN A 233 -9.35 18.45 22.04
N ILE A 234 -10.10 17.40 22.33
CA ILE A 234 -11.08 16.81 21.40
C ILE A 234 -12.46 17.40 21.66
N ALA A 235 -13.19 17.69 20.58
CA ALA A 235 -14.55 18.17 20.59
C ALA A 235 -15.33 17.61 19.38
N PRO A 236 -16.67 17.57 19.40
CA PRO A 236 -17.45 17.28 18.21
C PRO A 236 -17.31 18.39 17.18
N ILE A 237 -17.44 18.05 15.89
CA ILE A 237 -17.53 19.04 14.81
C ILE A 237 -18.89 19.72 14.92
N GLU A 238 -18.92 21.03 15.22
CA GLU A 238 -20.16 21.81 15.34
C GLU A 238 -20.79 22.15 14.00
N ASP A 239 -19.96 22.53 13.02
CA ASP A 239 -20.41 22.91 11.66
C ASP A 239 -19.55 22.18 10.61
N PRO A 240 -20.05 21.07 10.04
CA PRO A 240 -19.34 20.34 8.99
C PRO A 240 -19.11 21.16 7.72
N ASP A 241 -19.94 22.18 7.45
CA ASP A 241 -19.78 23.03 6.28
C ASP A 241 -18.53 23.91 6.32
N GLU A 242 -17.94 24.11 7.49
CA GLU A 242 -16.67 24.81 7.65
C GLU A 242 -15.51 24.16 6.87
N TYR A 243 -15.62 22.85 6.64
CA TYR A 243 -14.61 22.04 5.95
C TYR A 243 -14.95 21.77 4.48
N ARG A 244 -16.00 22.42 3.93
CA ARG A 244 -16.41 22.24 2.52
C ARG A 244 -15.75 23.23 1.57
N TRP A 245 -14.67 23.85 2.01
CA TRP A 245 -13.88 24.75 1.19
C TRP A 245 -13.33 24.10 -0.10
N PRO A 246 -13.01 22.75 -0.19
CA PRO A 246 -12.63 22.14 -1.46
C PRO A 246 -13.75 22.13 -2.50
N GLU A 247 -15.02 22.29 -2.06
CA GLU A 247 -16.20 22.44 -2.93
C GLU A 247 -16.48 23.90 -3.30
N GLY A 248 -15.60 24.85 -2.93
CA GLY A 248 -15.79 26.27 -3.12
C GLY A 248 -16.82 26.90 -2.16
N ILE A 249 -17.11 26.26 -1.03
CA ILE A 249 -18.04 26.79 -0.03
C ILE A 249 -17.25 27.43 1.09
N ILE A 250 -17.44 28.74 1.30
CA ILE A 250 -16.86 29.47 2.42
C ILE A 250 -17.95 29.72 3.46
N THR A 251 -17.75 29.17 4.64
CA THR A 251 -18.63 29.39 5.79
C THR A 251 -18.10 30.54 6.63
N LEU A 252 -18.96 31.48 6.96
CA LEU A 252 -18.65 32.67 7.76
C LEU A 252 -19.43 32.68 9.08
N ASN A 253 -19.84 31.48 9.54
CA ASN A 253 -20.69 31.35 10.71
C ASN A 253 -19.94 31.74 12.00
N ARG A 254 -20.61 32.49 12.87
CA ARG A 254 -20.11 32.92 14.19
C ARG A 254 -18.78 33.70 14.17
N MET A 255 -18.39 34.22 13.01
CA MET A 255 -17.16 35.01 12.85
C MET A 255 -17.40 36.48 13.17
N SER A 256 -16.41 37.12 13.78
CA SER A 256 -16.35 38.58 13.86
C SER A 256 -16.03 39.16 12.48
N PHE A 257 -16.31 40.44 12.30
CA PHE A 257 -16.01 41.12 11.06
C PHE A 257 -14.52 40.99 10.67
N ASN A 258 -13.63 41.15 11.61
CA ASN A 258 -12.17 41.00 11.36
C ASN A 258 -11.80 39.57 10.92
N GLN A 259 -12.42 38.56 11.49
CA GLN A 259 -12.21 37.18 11.08
C GLN A 259 -12.75 36.91 9.66
N ILE A 260 -13.87 37.53 9.31
CA ILE A 260 -14.46 37.47 7.95
C ILE A 260 -13.50 38.11 6.95
N THR A 261 -13.07 39.35 7.22
CA THR A 261 -12.14 40.08 6.33
C THR A 261 -10.85 39.30 6.14
N GLU A 262 -10.23 38.79 7.21
CA GLU A 262 -9.01 37.97 7.13
C GLU A 262 -9.22 36.69 6.31
N LYS A 263 -10.36 36.02 6.49
CA LYS A 263 -10.69 34.82 5.73
C LYS A 263 -10.90 35.11 4.24
N LEU A 264 -11.57 36.20 3.91
CA LEU A 264 -11.78 36.64 2.53
C LEU A 264 -10.49 37.16 1.88
N GLU A 265 -9.65 37.90 2.62
CA GLU A 265 -8.34 38.35 2.14
C GLU A 265 -7.47 37.13 1.76
N LYS A 266 -7.41 36.12 2.65
CA LYS A 266 -6.66 34.88 2.41
C LYS A 266 -7.23 34.08 1.22
N TYR A 267 -8.56 34.02 1.09
CA TYR A 267 -9.22 33.21 0.07
C TYR A 267 -9.11 33.82 -1.33
N TYR A 268 -9.25 35.17 -1.44
CA TYR A 268 -9.26 35.90 -2.73
C TYR A 268 -7.91 36.54 -3.07
N ASP A 269 -6.91 36.47 -2.19
CA ASP A 269 -5.63 37.17 -2.32
C ASP A 269 -5.83 38.69 -2.53
N VAL A 270 -6.71 39.28 -1.74
CA VAL A 270 -7.04 40.70 -1.78
C VAL A 270 -6.75 41.32 -0.43
N LYS A 271 -6.52 42.65 -0.41
CA LYS A 271 -6.42 43.43 0.83
C LYS A 271 -7.70 44.24 1.00
N ILE A 272 -8.43 43.98 2.08
CA ILE A 272 -9.65 44.72 2.40
C ILE A 272 -9.30 45.97 3.22
N ILE A 273 -9.50 47.14 2.65
CA ILE A 273 -9.27 48.41 3.34
C ILE A 273 -10.58 48.88 3.95
N ILE A 274 -10.58 49.12 5.24
CA ILE A 274 -11.76 49.55 5.97
C ILE A 274 -11.64 51.04 6.26
N GLU A 275 -12.52 51.83 5.65
CA GLU A 275 -12.49 53.27 5.75
C GLU A 275 -13.22 53.83 6.99
N ARG A 276 -13.89 52.97 7.78
CA ARG A 276 -14.59 53.38 9.02
C ARG A 276 -13.77 53.09 10.28
N SER A 277 -13.74 54.05 11.16
CA SER A 277 -13.03 53.94 12.43
C SER A 277 -13.74 53.10 13.50
N GLU A 278 -15.05 52.89 13.38
CA GLU A 278 -15.85 52.06 14.29
C GLU A 278 -16.53 50.93 13.55
N MET A 279 -16.21 49.70 13.98
CA MET A 279 -16.81 48.48 13.44
C MET A 279 -18.05 48.11 14.23
N PRO A 280 -19.16 47.76 13.58
CA PRO A 280 -20.28 47.18 14.28
C PRO A 280 -19.85 45.81 14.86
N VAL A 281 -20.13 45.59 16.14
CA VAL A 281 -19.96 44.32 16.81
C VAL A 281 -21.09 43.37 16.35
N ILE A 282 -21.07 42.97 15.06
CA ILE A 282 -22.07 42.07 14.50
C ILE A 282 -21.43 40.68 14.41
N LYS A 283 -22.00 39.71 15.13
CA LYS A 283 -21.72 38.27 14.89
C LYS A 283 -22.73 37.77 13.88
N TYR A 284 -22.28 37.41 12.70
CA TYR A 284 -23.13 36.78 11.71
C TYR A 284 -23.53 35.39 12.15
N GLN A 285 -24.81 35.10 12.29
CA GLN A 285 -25.32 33.83 12.80
C GLN A 285 -25.22 32.69 11.80
N SER A 286 -25.35 32.98 10.51
CA SER A 286 -25.20 32.01 9.41
C SER A 286 -25.01 32.73 8.08
N CYS A 287 -23.86 32.58 7.48
CA CYS A 287 -23.59 33.05 6.11
C CYS A 287 -22.71 32.02 5.39
N LYS A 288 -23.18 31.60 4.22
CA LYS A 288 -22.45 30.74 3.30
C LYS A 288 -22.27 31.42 1.99
N ILE A 289 -21.07 31.49 1.48
CA ILE A 289 -20.78 32.03 0.15
C ILE A 289 -20.31 30.84 -0.70
N ARG A 290 -20.97 30.62 -1.83
CA ARG A 290 -20.45 29.71 -2.86
C ARG A 290 -19.64 30.55 -3.83
N VAL A 291 -18.38 30.22 -3.97
CA VAL A 291 -17.52 30.76 -5.00
C VAL A 291 -17.82 30.01 -6.29
N SER A 292 -18.53 30.66 -7.20
CA SER A 292 -18.53 30.19 -8.58
C SER A 292 -17.18 30.54 -9.17
N ASP A 293 -16.44 29.55 -9.68
CA ASP A 293 -15.30 29.82 -10.54
C ASP A 293 -15.77 30.69 -11.67
N GLY A 294 -15.58 31.99 -11.50
CA GLY A 294 -15.76 32.95 -12.58
C GLY A 294 -14.68 32.65 -13.60
N ILE A 295 -14.98 31.76 -14.53
CA ILE A 295 -14.24 31.67 -15.79
C ILE A 295 -14.54 32.99 -16.50
N ASN A 296 -13.75 33.99 -16.24
CA ASN A 296 -13.70 35.17 -17.08
C ASN A 296 -12.77 34.84 -18.24
N HIS A 297 -13.37 34.83 -19.41
CA HIS A 297 -12.78 34.80 -20.73
C HIS A 297 -11.70 35.87 -20.93
#